data_a29e06d0cf33037bf9a60cce6cf6b3e6
#
_entry.id   a29e06d0cf33037bf9a60cce6cf6b3e6
#
_cell.length_a   1.000
_cell.length_b   1.000
_cell.length_c   1.000
_cell.angle_alpha   90.00
_cell.angle_beta   90.00
_cell.angle_gamma   90.00
#
_symmetry.space_group_name_H-M   'P 1'
#
loop_
_entity.id
_entity.type
_entity.pdbx_description
1 polymer ?
#
loop_
_entity_poly.entity_id
_entity_poly.type
_entity_poly.pdbx_seq_one_letter_code
_entity_poly.pdbx_strand_id
1 'polypeptide(L)'
;MGLFFPSDPVIHGQRATGLPRYQELLERDWKSFLFADFVTLGLCIPYGLGVGYALLSSSLLVLLPVCILGGLLVGPAISGMVDALFRSYRDAPRGWWENYCKGMKQNWKSSLLPGIVFCLALGIELFFGMVLFSAEQLPGIGTLAVFLVGLLLLLMLFTAFWPQVVLFEESNLHRLQNAILFCLKYGKHVIGTAILQLGWWLLFVLFLPWTGFLVPFLGVWFIWFVCFFLLYSDFDAAYGIEEKIQQQFPEQTPRYDE
;
A
#
# COMPACT_ATOMS: atom_id res chain seq x y z
N MET A 1 16.15 -9.53 22.08
CA MET A 1 15.48 -10.83 22.27
C MET A 1 14.07 -10.70 21.73
N GLY A 2 13.81 -11.27 20.57
CA GLY A 2 12.45 -11.29 19.99
C GLY A 2 11.56 -12.19 20.81
N LEU A 3 10.40 -11.69 21.24
CA LEU A 3 9.50 -12.37 22.19
C LEU A 3 8.93 -13.69 21.66
N PHE A 4 9.00 -13.98 20.37
CA PHE A 4 8.30 -15.11 19.75
C PHE A 4 9.11 -15.96 18.76
N PHE A 5 10.32 -15.55 18.37
CA PHE A 5 11.13 -16.34 17.43
C PHE A 5 12.61 -16.20 17.73
N PRO A 6 13.38 -17.32 17.73
CA PRO A 6 14.83 -17.25 17.84
C PRO A 6 15.37 -16.55 16.57
N SER A 7 16.04 -15.42 16.75
CA SER A 7 16.77 -14.77 15.67
C SER A 7 18.14 -15.43 15.53
N ASP A 8 18.50 -15.82 14.33
CA ASP A 8 19.87 -16.21 14.03
C ASP A 8 20.81 -15.03 14.33
N PRO A 9 22.03 -15.30 14.85
CA PRO A 9 22.96 -14.23 15.13
C PRO A 9 23.30 -13.47 13.82
N VAL A 10 23.02 -12.17 13.82
CA VAL A 10 23.41 -11.29 12.72
C VAL A 10 24.93 -11.27 12.63
N ILE A 11 25.48 -11.67 11.51
CA ILE A 11 26.92 -11.56 11.26
C ILE A 11 27.22 -10.05 11.12
N HIS A 12 28.14 -9.53 11.94
CA HIS A 12 28.56 -8.13 11.87
C HIS A 12 28.90 -7.75 10.43
N GLY A 13 28.35 -6.63 9.95
CA GLY A 13 28.57 -6.14 8.59
C GLY A 13 27.55 -6.61 7.54
N GLN A 14 26.59 -7.46 7.90
CA GLN A 14 25.53 -7.88 6.96
C GLN A 14 24.13 -7.45 7.46
N ARG A 15 23.34 -6.93 6.53
CA ARG A 15 21.92 -6.61 6.79
C ARG A 15 21.16 -7.89 7.12
N ALA A 16 20.40 -7.89 8.20
CA ALA A 16 19.52 -9.00 8.52
C ALA A 16 18.53 -9.26 7.35
N THR A 17 18.15 -10.52 7.15
CA THR A 17 17.19 -10.91 6.11
C THR A 17 16.01 -11.66 6.71
N GLY A 18 14.88 -11.68 6.00
CA GLY A 18 13.68 -12.40 6.44
C GLY A 18 13.06 -11.85 7.71
N LEU A 19 12.64 -12.73 8.63
CA LEU A 19 11.92 -12.37 9.83
C LEU A 19 12.71 -11.48 10.82
N PRO A 20 14.02 -11.69 11.06
CA PRO A 20 14.82 -10.78 11.88
C PRO A 20 14.84 -9.35 11.30
N ARG A 21 14.91 -9.20 9.99
CA ARG A 21 14.85 -7.88 9.34
C ARG A 21 13.49 -7.22 9.53
N TYR A 22 12.41 -7.97 9.40
CA TYR A 22 11.06 -7.48 9.65
C TYR A 22 10.91 -6.92 11.07
N GLN A 23 11.41 -7.66 12.08
CA GLN A 23 11.33 -7.23 13.47
C GLN A 23 12.17 -5.98 13.74
N GLU A 24 13.39 -5.93 13.22
CA GLU A 24 14.27 -4.76 13.30
C GLU A 24 13.60 -3.50 12.75
N LEU A 25 13.06 -3.57 11.54
CA LEU A 25 12.39 -2.44 10.88
C LEU A 25 11.14 -2.01 11.66
N LEU A 26 10.36 -2.98 12.13
CA LEU A 26 9.16 -2.71 12.90
C LEU A 26 9.51 -2.02 14.23
N GLU A 27 10.46 -2.54 14.99
CA GLU A 27 10.89 -1.96 16.26
C GLU A 27 11.47 -0.55 16.08
N ARG A 28 12.22 -0.32 15.00
CA ARG A 28 12.85 0.97 14.71
C ARG A 28 11.84 2.02 14.26
N ASP A 29 10.94 1.68 13.34
CA ASP A 29 10.20 2.67 12.56
C ASP A 29 8.67 2.67 12.78
N TRP A 30 8.10 1.79 13.63
CA TRP A 30 6.64 1.68 13.81
C TRP A 30 5.97 3.01 14.21
N LYS A 31 6.65 3.85 15.03
CA LYS A 31 6.13 5.17 15.39
C LYS A 31 6.06 6.08 14.19
N SER A 32 7.08 6.04 13.33
CA SER A 32 7.13 6.81 12.09
C SER A 32 6.02 6.42 11.14
N PHE A 33 5.77 5.11 11.01
CA PHE A 33 4.68 4.59 10.18
C PHE A 33 3.31 4.99 10.73
N LEU A 34 3.13 4.90 12.03
CA LEU A 34 1.88 5.29 12.69
C LEU A 34 1.55 6.78 12.43
N PHE A 35 2.53 7.67 12.60
CA PHE A 35 2.30 9.09 12.33
C PHE A 35 2.07 9.38 10.84
N ALA A 36 2.78 8.70 9.93
CA ALA A 36 2.54 8.79 8.50
C ALA A 36 1.13 8.28 8.13
N ASP A 37 0.65 7.24 8.81
CA ASP A 37 -0.72 6.70 8.65
C ASP A 37 -1.78 7.70 9.06
N PHE A 38 -1.63 8.36 10.22
CA PHE A 38 -2.56 9.40 10.64
C PHE A 38 -2.70 10.52 9.61
N VAL A 39 -1.59 10.96 9.02
CA VAL A 39 -1.62 11.99 7.97
C VAL A 39 -2.30 11.45 6.70
N THR A 40 -1.94 10.24 6.29
CA THR A 40 -2.51 9.57 5.10
C THR A 40 -4.02 9.38 5.27
N LEU A 41 -4.47 8.83 6.40
CA LEU A 41 -5.89 8.67 6.71
C LEU A 41 -6.62 10.01 6.75
N GLY A 42 -6.01 11.04 7.37
CA GLY A 42 -6.58 12.39 7.40
C GLY A 42 -6.86 12.93 6.00
N LEU A 43 -5.94 12.71 5.05
CA LEU A 43 -6.11 13.10 3.65
C LEU A 43 -7.12 12.21 2.90
N CYS A 44 -7.34 10.98 3.36
CA CYS A 44 -8.32 10.06 2.79
C CYS A 44 -9.75 10.27 3.34
N ILE A 45 -9.93 10.98 4.49
CA ILE A 45 -11.26 11.21 5.09
C ILE A 45 -12.27 11.81 4.10
N PRO A 46 -11.96 12.88 3.32
CA PRO A 46 -12.94 13.46 2.39
C PRO A 46 -13.43 12.45 1.35
N TYR A 47 -12.51 11.62 0.84
CA TYR A 47 -12.86 10.53 -0.07
C TYR A 47 -13.77 9.50 0.60
N GLY A 48 -13.37 9.00 1.77
CA GLY A 48 -14.13 8.00 2.52
C GLY A 48 -15.55 8.45 2.88
N LEU A 49 -15.69 9.69 3.38
CA LEU A 49 -17.01 10.28 3.70
C LEU A 49 -17.86 10.47 2.43
N GLY A 50 -17.26 10.95 1.35
CA GLY A 50 -17.96 11.13 0.08
C GLY A 50 -18.41 9.80 -0.53
N VAL A 51 -17.58 8.77 -0.54
CA VAL A 51 -17.97 7.42 -0.97
C VAL A 51 -19.06 6.86 -0.07
N GLY A 52 -18.93 6.97 1.26
CA GLY A 52 -19.96 6.55 2.19
C GLY A 52 -21.31 7.22 1.92
N TYR A 53 -21.33 8.53 1.67
CA TYR A 53 -22.53 9.24 1.28
C TYR A 53 -23.10 8.77 -0.06
N ALA A 54 -22.25 8.55 -1.08
CA ALA A 54 -22.66 8.04 -2.38
C ALA A 54 -23.30 6.64 -2.28
N LEU A 55 -22.73 5.77 -1.44
CA LEU A 55 -23.27 4.44 -1.16
C LEU A 55 -24.64 4.53 -0.46
N LEU A 56 -24.75 5.32 0.61
CA LEU A 56 -26.00 5.50 1.36
C LEU A 56 -27.13 6.08 0.49
N SER A 57 -26.79 6.99 -0.43
CA SER A 57 -27.74 7.58 -1.38
C SER A 57 -27.95 6.74 -2.65
N SER A 58 -27.25 5.62 -2.79
CA SER A 58 -27.25 4.75 -3.98
C SER A 58 -27.02 5.52 -5.31
N SER A 59 -26.16 6.56 -5.26
CA SER A 59 -26.02 7.52 -6.36
C SER A 59 -24.64 7.46 -7.03
N LEU A 60 -24.58 6.90 -8.23
CA LEU A 60 -23.37 6.96 -9.08
C LEU A 60 -22.99 8.39 -9.50
N LEU A 61 -23.99 9.30 -9.63
CA LEU A 61 -23.73 10.69 -9.97
C LEU A 61 -22.94 11.42 -8.88
N VAL A 62 -23.10 11.01 -7.62
CA VAL A 62 -22.32 11.52 -6.50
C VAL A 62 -20.97 10.81 -6.42
N LEU A 63 -20.93 9.50 -6.67
CA LEU A 63 -19.72 8.70 -6.56
C LEU A 63 -18.61 9.18 -7.50
N LEU A 64 -18.94 9.44 -8.76
CA LEU A 64 -17.93 9.80 -9.77
C LEU A 64 -17.15 11.07 -9.42
N PRO A 65 -17.77 12.23 -9.13
CA PRO A 65 -17.02 13.42 -8.74
C PRO A 65 -16.28 13.25 -7.41
N VAL A 66 -16.83 12.50 -6.45
CA VAL A 66 -16.15 12.18 -5.19
C VAL A 66 -14.87 11.39 -5.44
N CYS A 67 -14.89 10.38 -6.31
CA CYS A 67 -13.71 9.60 -6.64
C CYS A 67 -12.65 10.43 -7.38
N ILE A 68 -13.07 11.32 -8.29
CA ILE A 68 -12.14 12.19 -9.01
C ILE A 68 -11.47 13.18 -8.05
N LEU A 69 -12.27 13.92 -7.27
CA LEU A 69 -11.74 14.90 -6.30
C LEU A 69 -10.96 14.24 -5.17
N GLY A 70 -11.48 13.12 -4.66
CA GLY A 70 -10.80 12.34 -3.64
C GLY A 70 -9.45 11.81 -4.12
N GLY A 71 -9.37 11.31 -5.35
CA GLY A 71 -8.14 10.80 -5.95
C GLY A 71 -7.01 11.83 -6.04
N LEU A 72 -7.35 13.13 -6.17
CA LEU A 72 -6.36 14.22 -6.14
C LEU A 72 -5.67 14.35 -4.78
N LEU A 73 -6.31 13.97 -3.69
CA LEU A 73 -5.75 13.99 -2.34
C LEU A 73 -5.13 12.63 -1.97
N VAL A 74 -5.85 11.57 -2.27
CA VAL A 74 -5.48 10.19 -1.93
C VAL A 74 -4.20 9.76 -2.67
N GLY A 75 -4.05 10.10 -3.95
CA GLY A 75 -2.87 9.73 -4.74
C GLY A 75 -1.55 10.21 -4.12
N PRO A 76 -1.38 11.52 -3.88
CA PRO A 76 -0.19 12.05 -3.19
C PRO A 76 -0.01 11.49 -1.77
N ALA A 77 -1.09 11.28 -1.02
CA ALA A 77 -1.02 10.71 0.32
C ALA A 77 -0.47 9.28 0.31
N ILE A 78 -0.98 8.43 -0.59
CA ILE A 78 -0.46 7.07 -0.79
C ILE A 78 1.02 7.11 -1.20
N SER A 79 1.39 7.98 -2.14
CA SER A 79 2.80 8.07 -2.57
C SER A 79 3.73 8.47 -1.42
N GLY A 80 3.30 9.38 -0.54
CA GLY A 80 4.05 9.75 0.66
C GLY A 80 4.23 8.57 1.62
N MET A 81 3.17 7.81 1.86
CA MET A 81 3.21 6.63 2.74
C MET A 81 4.10 5.51 2.16
N VAL A 82 3.92 5.18 0.88
CA VAL A 82 4.72 4.15 0.20
C VAL A 82 6.20 4.54 0.15
N ASP A 83 6.52 5.81 -0.17
CA ASP A 83 7.91 6.28 -0.15
C ASP A 83 8.53 6.18 1.26
N ALA A 84 7.78 6.52 2.31
CA ALA A 84 8.24 6.37 3.68
C ALA A 84 8.57 4.91 4.04
N LEU A 85 7.71 3.95 3.64
CA LEU A 85 7.95 2.52 3.83
C LEU A 85 9.21 2.04 3.07
N PHE A 86 9.32 2.39 1.79
CA PHE A 86 10.48 1.97 0.99
C PHE A 86 11.80 2.62 1.44
N ARG A 87 11.76 3.84 2.00
CA ARG A 87 12.95 4.46 2.63
C ARG A 87 13.36 3.71 3.88
N SER A 88 12.42 3.26 4.68
CA SER A 88 12.72 2.42 5.86
C SER A 88 13.38 1.11 5.45
N TYR A 89 12.89 0.42 4.42
CA TYR A 89 13.51 -0.84 3.95
C TYR A 89 14.95 -0.65 3.49
N ARG A 90 15.31 0.54 3.01
CA ARG A 90 16.64 0.90 2.52
C ARG A 90 17.51 1.58 3.58
N ASP A 91 17.06 1.68 4.84
CA ASP A 91 17.75 2.37 5.93
C ASP A 91 18.10 3.82 5.61
N ALA A 92 17.27 4.50 4.83
CA ALA A 92 17.51 5.87 4.45
C ALA A 92 17.45 6.80 5.68
N PRO A 93 18.49 7.63 5.93
CA PRO A 93 18.50 8.55 7.05
C PRO A 93 17.45 9.62 6.83
N ARG A 94 16.74 10.02 7.84
CA ARG A 94 15.88 11.22 8.01
C ARG A 94 14.67 10.93 8.89
N GLY A 95 14.08 11.99 9.48
CA GLY A 95 12.83 11.90 10.22
C GLY A 95 11.65 11.49 9.32
N TRP A 96 10.67 10.79 9.89
CA TRP A 96 9.49 10.31 9.16
C TRP A 96 8.74 11.44 8.45
N TRP A 97 8.60 12.60 9.08
CA TRP A 97 7.90 13.77 8.54
C TRP A 97 8.57 14.32 7.28
N GLU A 98 9.89 14.45 7.32
CA GLU A 98 10.66 14.90 6.15
C GLU A 98 10.55 13.91 5.00
N ASN A 99 10.65 12.61 5.29
CA ASN A 99 10.51 11.55 4.30
C ASN A 99 9.12 11.54 3.68
N TYR A 100 8.07 11.62 4.50
CA TYR A 100 6.68 11.66 4.05
C TYR A 100 6.41 12.88 3.17
N CYS A 101 6.73 14.08 3.65
CA CYS A 101 6.53 15.32 2.91
C CYS A 101 7.35 15.35 1.62
N LYS A 102 8.58 14.84 1.65
CA LYS A 102 9.44 14.75 0.47
C LYS A 102 8.84 13.81 -0.56
N GLY A 103 8.44 12.60 -0.16
CA GLY A 103 7.80 11.61 -1.02
C GLY A 103 6.52 12.15 -1.68
N MET A 104 5.65 12.78 -0.88
CA MET A 104 4.43 13.40 -1.37
C MET A 104 4.71 14.53 -2.38
N LYS A 105 5.69 15.42 -2.09
CA LYS A 105 6.04 16.53 -2.99
C LYS A 105 6.73 16.06 -4.27
N GLN A 106 7.64 15.11 -4.20
CA GLN A 106 8.35 14.59 -5.37
C GLN A 106 7.40 13.86 -6.32
N ASN A 107 6.47 13.09 -5.75
CA ASN A 107 5.58 12.22 -6.52
C ASN A 107 4.19 12.83 -6.79
N TRP A 108 3.96 14.07 -6.36
CA TRP A 108 2.66 14.74 -6.49
C TRP A 108 2.07 14.63 -7.90
N LYS A 109 2.78 15.09 -8.94
CA LYS A 109 2.27 15.08 -10.32
C LYS A 109 2.08 13.66 -10.86
N SER A 110 2.99 12.76 -10.55
CA SER A 110 2.96 11.37 -11.02
C SER A 110 1.90 10.52 -10.32
N SER A 111 1.45 10.91 -9.13
CA SER A 111 0.45 10.20 -8.34
C SER A 111 -0.99 10.68 -8.54
N LEU A 112 -1.22 11.87 -9.14
CA LEU A 112 -2.57 12.42 -9.33
C LEU A 112 -3.45 11.52 -10.19
N LEU A 113 -3.01 11.21 -11.41
CA LEU A 113 -3.78 10.38 -12.33
C LEU A 113 -3.99 8.96 -11.79
N PRO A 114 -2.95 8.25 -11.31
CA PRO A 114 -3.15 6.96 -10.66
C PRO A 114 -4.07 7.01 -9.44
N GLY A 115 -3.99 8.07 -8.63
CA GLY A 115 -4.88 8.28 -7.49
C GLY A 115 -6.35 8.37 -7.92
N ILE A 116 -6.65 9.15 -8.97
CA ILE A 116 -8.00 9.24 -9.51
C ILE A 116 -8.49 7.87 -10.03
N VAL A 117 -7.66 7.20 -10.83
CA VAL A 117 -8.02 5.88 -11.41
C VAL A 117 -8.24 4.85 -10.33
N PHE A 118 -7.37 4.80 -9.32
CA PHE A 118 -7.50 3.89 -8.19
C PHE A 118 -8.75 4.18 -7.37
N CYS A 119 -9.02 5.45 -7.03
CA CYS A 119 -10.22 5.84 -6.28
C CYS A 119 -11.51 5.55 -7.07
N LEU A 120 -11.51 5.75 -8.40
CA LEU A 120 -12.64 5.38 -9.25
C LEU A 120 -12.86 3.87 -9.26
N ALA A 121 -11.81 3.08 -9.48
CA ALA A 121 -11.91 1.62 -9.51
C ALA A 121 -12.40 1.07 -8.16
N LEU A 122 -11.81 1.53 -7.05
CA LEU A 122 -12.23 1.13 -5.71
C LEU A 122 -13.66 1.59 -5.39
N GLY A 123 -14.02 2.83 -5.74
CA GLY A 123 -15.37 3.36 -5.51
C GLY A 123 -16.43 2.60 -6.29
N ILE A 124 -16.18 2.27 -7.56
CA ILE A 124 -17.08 1.46 -8.39
C ILE A 124 -17.22 0.05 -7.82
N GLU A 125 -16.12 -0.56 -7.40
CA GLU A 125 -16.12 -1.90 -6.80
C GLU A 125 -16.91 -1.93 -5.48
N LEU A 126 -16.74 -0.92 -4.61
CA LEU A 126 -17.51 -0.78 -3.38
C LEU A 126 -19.01 -0.55 -3.66
N PHE A 127 -19.32 0.26 -4.68
CA PHE A 127 -20.70 0.49 -5.11
C PHE A 127 -21.35 -0.80 -5.64
N PHE A 128 -20.62 -1.56 -6.45
CA PHE A 128 -21.06 -2.86 -6.94
C PHE A 128 -21.30 -3.83 -5.78
N GLY A 129 -20.37 -3.88 -4.80
CA GLY A 129 -20.55 -4.65 -3.58
C GLY A 129 -21.80 -4.24 -2.80
N MET A 130 -22.02 -2.93 -2.62
CA MET A 130 -23.22 -2.43 -1.95
C MET A 130 -24.50 -2.91 -2.66
N VAL A 131 -24.61 -2.74 -3.98
CA VAL A 131 -25.76 -3.22 -4.78
C VAL A 131 -25.94 -4.73 -4.64
N LEU A 132 -24.83 -5.48 -4.67
CA LEU A 132 -24.84 -6.94 -4.59
C LEU A 132 -25.39 -7.45 -3.25
N PHE A 133 -24.99 -6.84 -2.14
CA PHE A 133 -25.38 -7.26 -0.78
C PHE A 133 -26.64 -6.57 -0.25
N SER A 134 -27.16 -5.54 -0.95
CA SER A 134 -28.44 -4.91 -0.64
C SER A 134 -29.63 -5.58 -1.33
N ALA A 135 -29.40 -6.52 -2.24
CA ALA A 135 -30.46 -7.26 -2.89
C ALA A 135 -31.17 -8.21 -1.92
N GLU A 136 -32.49 -8.39 -2.07
CA GLU A 136 -33.30 -9.29 -1.23
C GLU A 136 -32.85 -10.76 -1.32
N GLN A 137 -32.24 -11.14 -2.43
CA GLN A 137 -31.71 -12.48 -2.65
C GLN A 137 -30.18 -12.48 -2.55
N LEU A 138 -29.62 -13.52 -1.95
CA LEU A 138 -28.19 -13.70 -1.92
C LEU A 138 -27.62 -13.77 -3.35
N PRO A 139 -26.47 -13.11 -3.58
CA PRO A 139 -25.85 -13.12 -4.90
C PRO A 139 -25.49 -14.54 -5.35
N GLY A 140 -25.68 -14.83 -6.62
CA GLY A 140 -25.23 -16.09 -7.20
C GLY A 140 -23.69 -16.23 -7.08
N ILE A 141 -23.22 -17.47 -6.99
CA ILE A 141 -21.80 -17.80 -6.83
C ILE A 141 -20.95 -17.12 -7.93
N GLY A 142 -21.44 -17.10 -9.18
CA GLY A 142 -20.72 -16.43 -10.29
C GLY A 142 -20.56 -14.94 -10.08
N THR A 143 -21.58 -14.25 -9.62
CA THR A 143 -21.54 -12.80 -9.35
C THR A 143 -20.61 -12.48 -8.18
N LEU A 144 -20.66 -13.28 -7.13
CA LEU A 144 -19.75 -13.16 -5.99
C LEU A 144 -18.29 -13.39 -6.42
N ALA A 145 -18.06 -14.41 -7.27
CA ALA A 145 -16.71 -14.68 -7.79
C ALA A 145 -16.17 -13.51 -8.62
N VAL A 146 -16.98 -12.89 -9.48
CA VAL A 146 -16.57 -11.70 -10.27
C VAL A 146 -16.20 -10.55 -9.34
N PHE A 147 -17.00 -10.28 -8.32
CA PHE A 147 -16.71 -9.24 -7.31
C PHE A 147 -15.38 -9.50 -6.58
N LEU A 148 -15.18 -10.71 -6.08
CA LEU A 148 -13.94 -11.04 -5.36
C LEU A 148 -12.70 -11.02 -6.27
N VAL A 149 -12.83 -11.45 -7.52
CA VAL A 149 -11.75 -11.36 -8.52
C VAL A 149 -11.44 -9.90 -8.85
N GLY A 150 -12.46 -9.04 -8.99
CA GLY A 150 -12.29 -7.59 -9.19
C GLY A 150 -11.47 -6.95 -8.07
N LEU A 151 -11.87 -7.19 -6.81
CA LEU A 151 -11.12 -6.73 -5.64
C LEU A 151 -9.69 -7.27 -5.61
N LEU A 152 -9.50 -8.55 -5.89
CA LEU A 152 -8.18 -9.17 -5.89
C LEU A 152 -7.27 -8.54 -6.94
N LEU A 153 -7.76 -8.36 -8.17
CA LEU A 153 -7.01 -7.72 -9.25
C LEU A 153 -6.67 -6.26 -8.93
N LEU A 154 -7.59 -5.53 -8.31
CA LEU A 154 -7.36 -4.16 -7.87
C LEU A 154 -6.24 -4.08 -6.83
N LEU A 155 -6.24 -4.97 -5.82
CA LEU A 155 -5.20 -5.06 -4.81
C LEU A 155 -3.85 -5.52 -5.37
N MET A 156 -3.84 -6.47 -6.31
CA MET A 156 -2.63 -6.88 -7.03
C MET A 156 -2.00 -5.71 -7.79
N LEU A 157 -2.80 -5.00 -8.57
CA LEU A 157 -2.33 -3.83 -9.32
C LEU A 157 -1.88 -2.70 -8.39
N PHE A 158 -2.61 -2.45 -7.31
CA PHE A 158 -2.20 -1.50 -6.28
C PHE A 158 -0.81 -1.82 -5.75
N THR A 159 -0.60 -3.05 -5.31
CA THR A 159 0.64 -3.48 -4.68
C THR A 159 1.83 -3.48 -5.66
N ALA A 160 1.59 -3.79 -6.95
CA ALA A 160 2.63 -3.78 -7.96
C ALA A 160 2.93 -2.38 -8.52
N PHE A 161 1.95 -1.48 -8.56
CA PHE A 161 2.05 -0.18 -9.23
C PHE A 161 2.62 0.93 -8.32
N TRP A 162 2.12 1.04 -7.07
CA TRP A 162 2.49 2.17 -6.20
C TRP A 162 3.98 2.23 -5.84
N PRO A 163 4.69 1.12 -5.61
CA PRO A 163 6.14 1.17 -5.46
C PRO A 163 6.86 1.80 -6.65
N GLN A 164 6.38 1.57 -7.86
CA GLN A 164 6.98 2.12 -9.07
C GLN A 164 6.77 3.63 -9.20
N VAL A 165 5.66 4.17 -8.65
CA VAL A 165 5.42 5.62 -8.61
C VAL A 165 6.49 6.34 -7.80
N VAL A 166 6.95 5.72 -6.70
CA VAL A 166 7.92 6.32 -5.78
C VAL A 166 9.38 5.98 -6.10
N LEU A 167 9.62 4.88 -6.80
CA LEU A 167 10.98 4.40 -7.10
C LEU A 167 11.51 4.88 -8.46
N PHE A 168 10.62 5.15 -9.45
CA PHE A 168 11.03 5.39 -10.82
C PHE A 168 10.41 6.66 -11.42
N GLU A 169 11.25 7.44 -12.12
CA GLU A 169 10.81 8.61 -12.90
C GLU A 169 10.40 8.19 -14.32
N GLU A 170 9.28 7.47 -14.42
CA GLU A 170 8.73 6.99 -15.68
C GLU A 170 7.34 7.54 -15.95
N SER A 171 6.83 7.36 -17.17
CA SER A 171 5.45 7.68 -17.49
C SER A 171 4.49 6.69 -16.82
N ASN A 172 3.26 7.13 -16.49
CA ASN A 172 2.27 6.27 -15.84
C ASN A 172 1.90 5.04 -16.69
N LEU A 173 1.99 5.16 -18.02
CA LEU A 173 1.74 4.04 -18.92
C LEU A 173 2.85 2.98 -18.81
N HIS A 174 4.12 3.38 -18.78
CA HIS A 174 5.25 2.46 -18.57
C HIS A 174 5.18 1.80 -17.20
N ARG A 175 4.84 2.56 -16.14
CA ARG A 175 4.62 1.99 -14.80
C ARG A 175 3.51 0.95 -14.78
N LEU A 176 2.40 1.20 -15.51
CA LEU A 176 1.31 0.23 -15.62
C LEU A 176 1.75 -1.05 -16.35
N GLN A 177 2.47 -0.91 -17.46
CA GLN A 177 3.03 -2.05 -18.19
C GLN A 177 3.99 -2.85 -17.30
N ASN A 178 4.90 -2.18 -16.60
CA ASN A 178 5.82 -2.81 -15.68
C ASN A 178 5.10 -3.49 -14.49
N ALA A 179 4.03 -2.87 -13.95
CA ALA A 179 3.22 -3.47 -12.91
C ALA A 179 2.52 -4.77 -13.36
N ILE A 180 1.97 -4.77 -14.60
CA ILE A 180 1.36 -5.96 -15.18
C ILE A 180 2.42 -7.06 -15.39
N LEU A 181 3.59 -6.72 -15.94
CA LEU A 181 4.69 -7.66 -16.13
C LEU A 181 5.20 -8.21 -14.78
N PHE A 182 5.27 -7.36 -13.76
CA PHE A 182 5.62 -7.78 -12.40
C PHE A 182 4.59 -8.78 -11.83
N CYS A 183 3.29 -8.48 -11.99
CA CYS A 183 2.23 -9.40 -11.59
C CYS A 183 2.32 -10.75 -12.33
N LEU A 184 2.67 -10.75 -13.60
CA LEU A 184 2.83 -11.98 -14.38
C LEU A 184 4.07 -12.78 -13.94
N LYS A 185 5.20 -12.11 -13.71
CA LYS A 185 6.46 -12.75 -13.32
C LYS A 185 6.44 -13.27 -11.88
N TYR A 186 5.95 -12.47 -10.94
CA TYR A 186 5.91 -12.78 -9.51
C TYR A 186 4.50 -13.07 -8.99
N GLY A 187 3.60 -13.55 -9.86
CA GLY A 187 2.16 -13.69 -9.60
C GLY A 187 1.83 -14.41 -8.30
N LYS A 188 2.57 -15.46 -7.93
CA LYS A 188 2.33 -16.20 -6.66
C LYS A 188 2.48 -15.30 -5.43
N HIS A 189 3.52 -14.48 -5.39
CA HIS A 189 3.79 -13.57 -4.26
C HIS A 189 2.80 -12.40 -4.25
N VAL A 190 2.51 -11.83 -5.42
CA VAL A 190 1.55 -10.72 -5.57
C VAL A 190 0.12 -11.17 -5.21
N ILE A 191 -0.31 -12.36 -5.64
CA ILE A 191 -1.61 -12.95 -5.25
C ILE A 191 -1.64 -13.17 -3.73
N GLY A 192 -0.57 -13.73 -3.17
CA GLY A 192 -0.47 -13.96 -1.72
C GLY A 192 -0.63 -12.68 -0.91
N THR A 193 0.03 -11.59 -1.33
CA THR A 193 -0.10 -10.29 -0.66
C THR A 193 -1.48 -9.66 -0.88
N ALA A 194 -2.09 -9.83 -2.04
CA ALA A 194 -3.46 -9.35 -2.30
C ALA A 194 -4.50 -10.11 -1.45
N ILE A 195 -4.37 -11.43 -1.30
CA ILE A 195 -5.22 -12.22 -0.40
C ILE A 195 -5.04 -11.79 1.06
N LEU A 196 -3.80 -11.52 1.48
CA LEU A 196 -3.52 -11.03 2.82
C LEU A 196 -4.18 -9.67 3.09
N GLN A 197 -4.10 -8.73 2.13
CA GLN A 197 -4.79 -7.43 2.22
C GLN A 197 -6.31 -7.61 2.25
N LEU A 198 -6.87 -8.44 1.37
CA LEU A 198 -8.30 -8.72 1.34
C LEU A 198 -8.78 -9.31 2.67
N GLY A 199 -8.06 -10.30 3.22
CA GLY A 199 -8.35 -10.89 4.52
C GLY A 199 -8.28 -9.86 5.65
N TRP A 200 -7.27 -8.98 5.64
CA TRP A 200 -7.12 -7.90 6.60
C TRP A 200 -8.35 -6.95 6.60
N TRP A 201 -8.72 -6.44 5.44
CA TRP A 201 -9.88 -5.55 5.33
C TRP A 201 -11.20 -6.25 5.64
N LEU A 202 -11.34 -7.52 5.26
CA LEU A 202 -12.51 -8.32 5.61
C LEU A 202 -12.65 -8.47 7.13
N LEU A 203 -11.56 -8.70 7.87
CA LEU A 203 -11.59 -8.73 9.32
C LEU A 203 -12.06 -7.40 9.91
N PHE A 204 -11.59 -6.25 9.38
CA PHE A 204 -12.06 -4.95 9.83
C PHE A 204 -13.57 -4.75 9.61
N VAL A 205 -14.09 -5.18 8.47
CA VAL A 205 -15.51 -5.06 8.12
C VAL A 205 -16.36 -6.01 8.97
N LEU A 206 -15.94 -7.27 9.13
CA LEU A 206 -16.71 -8.28 9.88
C LEU A 206 -16.83 -7.94 11.37
N PHE A 207 -15.83 -7.32 11.94
CA PHE A 207 -15.79 -6.98 13.36
C PHE A 207 -16.12 -5.50 13.65
N LEU A 208 -16.71 -4.75 12.70
CA LEU A 208 -17.26 -3.44 12.99
C LEU A 208 -18.42 -3.57 14.02
N PRO A 209 -18.55 -2.63 15.00
CA PRO A 209 -17.76 -1.41 15.20
C PRO A 209 -16.46 -1.59 16.02
N TRP A 210 -16.18 -2.79 16.53
CA TRP A 210 -15.05 -3.05 17.44
C TRP A 210 -13.69 -2.74 16.83
N THR A 211 -13.56 -2.95 15.53
CA THR A 211 -12.30 -2.69 14.79
C THR A 211 -12.18 -1.25 14.30
N GLY A 212 -13.29 -0.48 14.29
CA GLY A 212 -13.29 0.88 13.76
C GLY A 212 -12.29 1.81 14.45
N PHE A 213 -12.12 1.66 15.78
CA PHE A 213 -11.14 2.44 16.52
C PHE A 213 -9.67 2.01 16.25
N LEU A 214 -9.46 0.81 15.75
CA LEU A 214 -8.11 0.31 15.40
C LEU A 214 -7.63 0.82 14.04
N VAL A 215 -8.54 1.27 13.16
CA VAL A 215 -8.17 1.78 11.83
C VAL A 215 -7.08 2.86 11.88
N PRO A 216 -7.16 3.88 12.76
CA PRO A 216 -6.12 4.89 12.85
C PRO A 216 -4.76 4.36 13.33
N PHE A 217 -4.73 3.23 14.02
CA PHE A 217 -3.51 2.69 14.62
C PHE A 217 -2.84 1.59 13.81
N LEU A 218 -3.63 0.79 13.09
CA LEU A 218 -3.15 -0.40 12.39
C LEU A 218 -3.74 -0.54 10.97
N GLY A 219 -4.65 0.37 10.55
CA GLY A 219 -5.47 0.17 9.36
C GLY A 219 -4.68 0.03 8.08
N VAL A 220 -3.94 1.05 7.70
CA VAL A 220 -3.32 1.12 6.38
C VAL A 220 -1.83 0.76 6.44
N TRP A 221 -1.07 1.43 7.31
CA TRP A 221 0.38 1.26 7.33
C TRP A 221 0.82 -0.17 7.60
N PHE A 222 0.16 -0.86 8.55
CA PHE A 222 0.59 -2.18 8.97
C PHE A 222 0.49 -3.20 7.84
N ILE A 223 -0.68 -3.27 7.19
CA ILE A 223 -0.88 -4.22 6.09
C ILE A 223 0.00 -3.90 4.87
N TRP A 224 0.21 -2.61 4.57
CA TRP A 224 1.11 -2.21 3.48
C TRP A 224 2.57 -2.48 3.83
N PHE A 225 2.99 -2.23 5.07
CA PHE A 225 4.33 -2.60 5.54
C PHE A 225 4.59 -4.10 5.35
N VAL A 226 3.66 -4.95 5.78
CA VAL A 226 3.81 -6.41 5.59
C VAL A 226 3.87 -6.79 4.12
N CYS A 227 2.93 -6.32 3.31
CA CYS A 227 2.83 -6.69 1.90
C CYS A 227 4.02 -6.21 1.07
N PHE A 228 4.43 -4.96 1.25
CA PHE A 228 5.61 -4.43 0.53
C PHE A 228 6.91 -5.03 1.03
N PHE A 229 7.01 -5.35 2.32
CA PHE A 229 8.18 -6.07 2.85
C PHE A 229 8.32 -7.45 2.21
N LEU A 230 7.22 -8.21 2.10
CA LEU A 230 7.23 -9.53 1.44
C LEU A 230 7.61 -9.47 -0.04
N LEU A 231 7.25 -8.38 -0.72
CA LEU A 231 7.56 -8.18 -2.14
C LEU A 231 8.87 -7.44 -2.39
N TYR A 232 9.54 -6.93 -1.34
CA TYR A 232 10.73 -6.09 -1.52
C TYR A 232 11.87 -6.83 -2.25
N SER A 233 12.10 -8.09 -1.91
CA SER A 233 13.08 -8.93 -2.59
C SER A 233 12.76 -9.16 -4.07
N ASP A 234 11.47 -9.29 -4.42
CA ASP A 234 11.03 -9.46 -5.80
C ASP A 234 11.18 -8.15 -6.59
N PHE A 235 10.90 -7.01 -5.95
CA PHE A 235 11.15 -5.69 -6.54
C PHE A 235 12.65 -5.46 -6.77
N ASP A 236 13.49 -5.81 -5.80
CA ASP A 236 14.94 -5.69 -5.97
C ASP A 236 15.46 -6.61 -7.08
N ALA A 237 15.04 -7.86 -7.11
CA ALA A 237 15.39 -8.81 -8.17
C ALA A 237 14.88 -8.40 -9.57
N ALA A 238 13.74 -7.67 -9.63
CA ALA A 238 13.18 -7.20 -10.90
C ALA A 238 13.89 -5.95 -11.43
N TYR A 239 14.27 -5.03 -10.54
CA TYR A 239 14.64 -3.66 -10.88
C TYR A 239 16.04 -3.25 -10.44
N GLY A 240 16.77 -4.08 -9.68
CA GLY A 240 18.12 -3.80 -9.16
C GLY A 240 18.15 -2.57 -8.27
N ILE A 241 17.22 -2.50 -7.30
CA ILE A 241 17.02 -1.30 -6.46
C ILE A 241 18.24 -1.05 -5.59
N GLU A 242 18.73 -2.08 -4.90
CA GLU A 242 19.88 -1.98 -3.99
C GLU A 242 21.15 -1.62 -4.74
N GLU A 243 21.39 -2.23 -5.91
CA GLU A 243 22.54 -1.93 -6.75
C GLU A 243 22.53 -0.46 -7.24
N LYS A 244 21.38 0.02 -7.72
CA LYS A 244 21.23 1.41 -8.18
C LYS A 244 21.48 2.42 -7.06
N ILE A 245 21.02 2.09 -5.84
CA ILE A 245 21.23 2.94 -4.67
C ILE A 245 22.70 2.99 -4.29
N GLN A 246 23.38 1.84 -4.26
CA GLN A 246 24.82 1.81 -4.00
C GLN A 246 25.63 2.63 -5.00
N GLN A 247 25.24 2.59 -6.28
CA GLN A 247 25.89 3.38 -7.33
C GLN A 247 25.64 4.88 -7.17
N GLN A 248 24.43 5.29 -6.83
CA GLN A 248 24.05 6.71 -6.71
C GLN A 248 24.44 7.34 -5.37
N PHE A 249 24.43 6.56 -4.30
CA PHE A 249 24.65 7.02 -2.94
C PHE A 249 25.57 6.07 -2.16
N PRO A 250 26.86 5.97 -2.52
CA PRO A 250 27.78 5.06 -1.85
C PRO A 250 27.91 5.32 -0.34
N GLU A 251 27.62 6.55 0.12
CA GLU A 251 27.62 6.91 1.56
C GLU A 251 26.38 6.46 2.32
N GLN A 252 25.32 6.01 1.62
CA GLN A 252 24.08 5.54 2.24
C GLN A 252 24.05 4.02 2.46
N THR A 253 25.11 3.33 2.09
CA THR A 253 25.29 1.93 2.46
C THR A 253 25.39 1.86 3.98
N PRO A 254 24.48 1.09 4.65
CA PRO A 254 24.55 0.96 6.10
C PRO A 254 25.94 0.44 6.49
N ARG A 255 26.70 1.22 7.23
CA ARG A 255 27.93 0.75 7.88
C ARG A 255 27.47 0.00 9.13
N TYR A 256 27.37 -1.31 9.03
CA TYR A 256 27.10 -2.17 10.19
C TYR A 256 28.35 -2.45 11.03
N ASP A 257 29.42 -1.70 10.83
CA ASP A 257 30.71 -1.88 11.47
C ASP A 257 30.95 -0.93 12.66
N GLU A 258 29.93 -0.19 13.10
CA GLU A 258 30.01 0.67 14.28
C GLU A 258 29.09 0.21 15.41
#